data_28f069c3dfc5cdd32a366697a43ca58f
#
_entry.id   28f069c3dfc5cdd32a366697a43ca58f
#
_cell.length_a   1.000
_cell.length_b   1.000
_cell.length_c   1.000
_cell.angle_alpha   90.00
_cell.angle_beta   90.00
_cell.angle_gamma   90.00
#
_symmetry.space_group_name_H-M   'P 1'
#
loop_
_entity.id
_entity.type
_entity.pdbx_description
1 polymer ?
#
loop_
_entity_poly.entity_id
_entity_poly.type
_entity_poly.pdbx_seq_one_letter_code
_entity_poly.pdbx_strand_id
1 'polypeptide(L)'
;MTAPLDPPHLGEPYLLTPGPLTTSRAVKEAMLRDWGSWDDDFRAMTGELRTRLLAMLGQGAEAFDCVPIQGSGTFAVEAMLASFIPRDGKALVLANGAYGKRSAQTLEYLGRDFVLLDKGDYLPPRGEEVAQILSDDPGITHVVAIHCETSSGILNPVEEIARATYAAGRKLLIDSMSAFGAIELQPSEIRYEALVSSANKCIEGVPGFGFVIARKTELEAAKGRSHSLSLDVHAQWANMEKTGQWRFPPPTHVVAAFLVALRAHEAEGSVAARGARYARNRDVMVAGMRELGFETLLKDRWLSPIIVTFFCPADDNFVFDRFYALMKNKGFIIYPGKLTVVDGFRVGCIGQMDEHVMRKVVEAAAASLKEMGVTDARPPAIALEERAKLAA
;
A
#
# COMPACT_ATOMS: atom_id res chain seq x y z
N MET A 1 -12.93 19.08 16.78
CA MET A 1 -11.68 18.55 17.36
C MET A 1 -11.82 17.04 17.35
N THR A 2 -11.02 16.33 16.56
CA THR A 2 -10.94 14.87 16.62
C THR A 2 -10.38 14.46 17.98
N ALA A 3 -10.93 13.40 18.58
CA ALA A 3 -10.40 12.85 19.83
C ALA A 3 -8.91 12.52 19.66
N PRO A 4 -8.07 12.74 20.70
CA PRO A 4 -6.66 12.38 20.61
C PRO A 4 -6.53 10.88 20.34
N LEU A 5 -5.58 10.53 19.46
CA LEU A 5 -5.29 9.14 19.15
C LEU A 5 -4.76 8.43 20.41
N ASP A 6 -5.21 7.19 20.62
CA ASP A 6 -4.65 6.33 21.66
C ASP A 6 -3.13 6.16 21.43
N PRO A 7 -2.27 6.50 22.43
CA PRO A 7 -0.84 6.32 22.26
C PRO A 7 -0.51 4.83 22.05
N PRO A 8 0.56 4.49 21.32
CA PRO A 8 1.07 3.14 21.30
C PRO A 8 1.43 2.70 22.74
N HIS A 9 1.53 1.39 22.95
CA HIS A 9 1.83 0.83 24.27
C HIS A 9 3.09 1.50 24.88
N LEU A 10 3.09 1.80 26.16
CA LEU A 10 4.22 2.47 26.84
C LEU A 10 5.54 1.76 26.55
N GLY A 11 6.51 2.49 26.00
CA GLY A 11 7.86 2.01 25.68
C GLY A 11 8.05 1.40 24.29
N GLU A 12 6.99 1.25 23.46
CA GLU A 12 7.15 0.83 22.08
C GLU A 12 7.55 2.00 21.18
N PRO A 13 8.48 1.81 20.22
CA PRO A 13 8.81 2.82 19.24
C PRO A 13 7.67 3.00 18.22
N TYR A 14 7.54 4.20 17.68
CA TYR A 14 6.71 4.44 16.52
C TYR A 14 7.35 3.82 15.27
N LEU A 15 6.56 3.07 14.51
CA LEU A 15 6.98 2.47 13.25
C LEU A 15 6.67 3.42 12.09
N LEU A 16 7.66 4.20 11.67
CA LEU A 16 7.58 5.11 10.52
C LEU A 16 7.94 4.35 9.24
N THR A 17 7.22 3.28 8.98
CA THR A 17 7.44 2.33 7.89
C THR A 17 6.23 2.30 6.95
N PRO A 18 6.34 1.73 5.75
CA PRO A 18 5.19 1.59 4.85
C PRO A 18 4.22 0.46 5.25
N GLY A 19 4.39 -0.12 6.44
CA GLY A 19 3.67 -1.27 6.99
C GLY A 19 4.53 -2.56 6.96
N PRO A 20 4.53 -3.32 8.09
CA PRO A 20 3.74 -3.13 9.32
C PRO A 20 3.98 -1.78 9.99
N LEU A 21 2.95 -1.24 10.61
CA LEU A 21 2.91 0.11 11.18
C LEU A 21 2.51 0.09 12.67
N THR A 22 2.56 1.26 13.32
CA THR A 22 2.07 1.41 14.68
C THR A 22 0.56 1.24 14.72
N THR A 23 0.08 0.24 15.48
CA THR A 23 -1.34 -0.04 15.72
C THR A 23 -1.79 0.50 17.07
N SER A 24 -3.10 0.72 17.23
CA SER A 24 -3.66 1.11 18.51
C SER A 24 -3.57 0.00 19.55
N ARG A 25 -3.66 0.35 20.82
CA ARG A 25 -3.71 -0.60 21.92
C ARG A 25 -4.92 -1.54 21.80
N ALA A 26 -6.09 -1.01 21.45
CA ALA A 26 -7.31 -1.81 21.27
C ALA A 26 -7.16 -2.89 20.18
N VAL A 27 -6.45 -2.58 19.07
CA VAL A 27 -6.14 -3.56 18.02
C VAL A 27 -5.26 -4.69 18.56
N LYS A 28 -4.24 -4.38 19.39
CA LYS A 28 -3.36 -5.38 20.00
C LYS A 28 -4.10 -6.25 21.01
N GLU A 29 -4.93 -5.64 21.87
CA GLU A 29 -5.71 -6.33 22.89
C GLU A 29 -6.74 -7.30 22.29
N ALA A 30 -7.31 -7.00 21.11
CA ALA A 30 -8.23 -7.87 20.43
C ALA A 30 -7.62 -9.24 20.03
N MET A 31 -6.30 -9.37 19.99
CA MET A 31 -5.60 -10.61 19.72
C MET A 31 -5.45 -11.54 20.95
N LEU A 32 -5.83 -11.09 22.13
CA LEU A 32 -5.65 -11.87 23.36
C LEU A 32 -6.74 -12.95 23.56
N ARG A 33 -7.73 -13.01 22.68
CA ARG A 33 -8.81 -14.00 22.75
C ARG A 33 -8.72 -15.00 21.60
N ASP A 34 -8.81 -16.28 21.92
CA ASP A 34 -8.96 -17.36 20.95
C ASP A 34 -10.38 -17.39 20.36
N TRP A 35 -10.48 -17.68 19.06
CA TRP A 35 -11.73 -17.76 18.32
C TRP A 35 -11.85 -19.08 17.56
N GLY A 36 -12.98 -19.74 17.67
CA GLY A 36 -13.27 -20.93 16.90
C GLY A 36 -13.61 -20.57 15.44
N SER A 37 -12.85 -21.05 14.49
CA SER A 37 -13.03 -20.70 13.07
C SER A 37 -14.34 -21.25 12.46
N TRP A 38 -14.95 -22.21 13.08
CA TRP A 38 -16.24 -22.80 12.69
C TRP A 38 -17.45 -22.11 13.36
N ASP A 39 -17.20 -21.32 14.40
CA ASP A 39 -18.22 -20.68 15.21
C ASP A 39 -19.00 -19.61 14.43
N ASP A 40 -20.26 -19.42 14.77
CA ASP A 40 -21.12 -18.39 14.16
C ASP A 40 -20.62 -16.98 14.47
N ASP A 41 -20.02 -16.75 15.64
CA ASP A 41 -19.36 -15.47 15.96
C ASP A 41 -18.23 -15.14 14.96
N PHE A 42 -17.42 -16.13 14.59
CA PHE A 42 -16.33 -15.92 13.64
C PHE A 42 -16.84 -15.76 12.20
N ARG A 43 -17.90 -16.45 11.83
CA ARG A 43 -18.59 -16.24 10.54
C ARG A 43 -19.16 -14.83 10.46
N ALA A 44 -19.80 -14.35 11.53
CA ALA A 44 -20.32 -12.99 11.61
C ALA A 44 -19.18 -11.95 11.47
N MET A 45 -18.04 -12.17 12.14
CA MET A 45 -16.84 -11.33 11.97
C MET A 45 -16.35 -11.31 10.52
N THR A 46 -16.32 -12.44 9.83
CA THR A 46 -15.93 -12.54 8.42
C THR A 46 -16.89 -11.76 7.52
N GLY A 47 -18.20 -11.89 7.77
CA GLY A 47 -19.24 -11.13 7.05
C GLY A 47 -19.10 -9.62 7.27
N GLU A 48 -18.95 -9.19 8.52
CA GLU A 48 -18.76 -7.78 8.88
C GLU A 48 -17.50 -7.20 8.23
N LEU A 49 -16.38 -7.94 8.26
CA LEU A 49 -15.12 -7.53 7.62
C LEU A 49 -15.34 -7.26 6.13
N ARG A 50 -15.96 -8.19 5.40
CA ARG A 50 -16.21 -8.06 3.95
C ARG A 50 -17.11 -6.85 3.66
N THR A 51 -18.19 -6.69 4.42
CA THR A 51 -19.13 -5.57 4.27
C THR A 51 -18.47 -4.22 4.49
N ARG A 52 -17.66 -4.07 5.56
CA ARG A 52 -16.96 -2.81 5.85
C ARG A 52 -15.90 -2.47 4.81
N LEU A 53 -15.17 -3.46 4.29
CA LEU A 53 -14.19 -3.25 3.23
C LEU A 53 -14.87 -2.81 1.92
N LEU A 54 -16.00 -3.40 1.56
CA LEU A 54 -16.77 -2.99 0.39
C LEU A 54 -17.34 -1.57 0.54
N ALA A 55 -17.80 -1.21 1.73
CA ALA A 55 -18.31 0.15 1.99
C ALA A 55 -17.26 1.25 1.74
N MET A 56 -15.96 0.95 1.87
CA MET A 56 -14.88 1.89 1.57
C MET A 56 -14.75 2.24 0.08
N LEU A 57 -15.31 1.44 -0.81
CA LEU A 57 -15.33 1.75 -2.26
C LEU A 57 -16.30 2.89 -2.60
N GLY A 58 -17.28 3.16 -1.72
CA GLY A 58 -18.30 4.16 -2.01
C GLY A 58 -19.25 3.73 -3.13
N GLN A 59 -19.56 4.65 -4.04
CA GLN A 59 -20.54 4.43 -5.11
C GLN A 59 -20.03 3.39 -6.13
N GLY A 60 -20.86 2.41 -6.46
CA GLY A 60 -20.53 1.32 -7.37
C GLY A 60 -20.00 0.05 -6.68
N ALA A 61 -19.94 0.06 -5.34
CA ALA A 61 -19.46 -1.08 -4.53
C ALA A 61 -20.33 -2.34 -4.71
N GLU A 62 -21.61 -2.20 -5.03
CA GLU A 62 -22.56 -3.30 -5.20
C GLU A 62 -22.18 -4.31 -6.29
N ALA A 63 -21.37 -3.87 -7.26
CA ALA A 63 -20.85 -4.73 -8.33
C ALA A 63 -19.67 -5.61 -7.89
N PHE A 64 -19.13 -5.38 -6.69
CA PHE A 64 -17.91 -6.02 -6.19
C PHE A 64 -18.19 -6.97 -5.03
N ASP A 65 -17.23 -7.83 -4.77
CA ASP A 65 -17.15 -8.63 -3.56
C ASP A 65 -15.73 -8.67 -3.02
N CYS A 66 -15.60 -8.97 -1.70
CA CYS A 66 -14.34 -8.97 -0.98
C CYS A 66 -13.95 -10.40 -0.61
N VAL A 67 -12.73 -10.80 -0.96
CA VAL A 67 -12.19 -12.14 -0.72
C VAL A 67 -10.89 -12.02 0.08
N PRO A 68 -10.93 -12.26 1.40
CA PRO A 68 -9.74 -12.32 2.22
C PRO A 68 -8.90 -13.57 1.89
N ILE A 69 -7.57 -13.40 1.88
CA ILE A 69 -6.57 -14.44 1.57
C ILE A 69 -5.55 -14.48 2.71
N GLN A 70 -5.34 -15.67 3.29
CA GLN A 70 -4.33 -15.85 4.35
C GLN A 70 -2.92 -15.51 3.85
N GLY A 71 -2.08 -15.03 4.74
CA GLY A 71 -0.70 -14.70 4.48
C GLY A 71 -0.45 -13.18 4.41
N SER A 72 0.53 -12.76 3.66
CA SER A 72 0.84 -11.34 3.49
C SER A 72 0.12 -10.74 2.27
N GLY A 73 0.22 -9.42 2.11
CA GLY A 73 -0.25 -8.76 0.87
C GLY A 73 0.37 -9.35 -0.39
N THR A 74 1.60 -9.85 -0.36
CA THR A 74 2.26 -10.52 -1.50
C THR A 74 1.49 -11.78 -1.94
N PHE A 75 0.98 -12.57 -0.98
CA PHE A 75 0.12 -13.73 -1.27
C PHE A 75 -1.18 -13.32 -1.96
N ALA A 76 -1.77 -12.22 -1.52
CA ALA A 76 -3.00 -11.70 -2.13
C ALA A 76 -2.76 -11.13 -3.55
N VAL A 77 -1.61 -10.50 -3.81
CA VAL A 77 -1.20 -10.06 -5.16
C VAL A 77 -1.06 -11.29 -6.08
N GLU A 78 -0.34 -12.31 -5.64
CA GLU A 78 -0.17 -13.55 -6.41
C GLU A 78 -1.52 -14.22 -6.67
N ALA A 79 -2.41 -14.31 -5.66
CA ALA A 79 -3.75 -14.84 -5.80
C ALA A 79 -4.58 -14.05 -6.83
N MET A 80 -4.52 -12.72 -6.81
CA MET A 80 -5.22 -11.85 -7.76
C MET A 80 -4.71 -12.09 -9.19
N LEU A 81 -3.40 -12.04 -9.41
CA LEU A 81 -2.79 -12.21 -10.73
C LEU A 81 -3.08 -13.61 -11.30
N ALA A 82 -2.93 -14.66 -10.47
CA ALA A 82 -3.18 -16.05 -10.86
C ALA A 82 -4.64 -16.32 -11.21
N SER A 83 -5.59 -15.64 -10.55
CA SER A 83 -7.03 -15.90 -10.71
C SER A 83 -7.65 -15.07 -11.84
N PHE A 84 -7.23 -13.82 -12.03
CA PHE A 84 -7.90 -12.93 -13.00
C PHE A 84 -7.23 -12.89 -14.35
N ILE A 85 -5.91 -13.06 -14.46
CA ILE A 85 -5.24 -13.17 -15.76
C ILE A 85 -5.39 -14.63 -16.25
N PRO A 86 -6.06 -14.89 -17.39
CA PRO A 86 -6.17 -16.23 -17.96
C PRO A 86 -4.81 -16.89 -18.21
N ARG A 87 -4.77 -18.21 -18.29
CA ARG A 87 -3.51 -18.95 -18.51
C ARG A 87 -2.86 -18.63 -19.85
N ASP A 88 -3.66 -18.30 -20.82
CA ASP A 88 -3.30 -17.86 -22.17
C ASP A 88 -3.39 -16.34 -22.34
N GLY A 89 -3.64 -15.61 -21.24
CA GLY A 89 -3.72 -14.16 -21.26
C GLY A 89 -2.36 -13.51 -21.14
N LYS A 90 -2.24 -12.29 -21.71
CA LYS A 90 -1.03 -11.46 -21.64
C LYS A 90 -1.31 -10.19 -20.83
N ALA A 91 -0.38 -9.80 -19.97
CA ALA A 91 -0.50 -8.60 -19.15
C ALA A 91 0.48 -7.50 -19.57
N LEU A 92 0.07 -6.23 -19.44
CA LEU A 92 0.98 -5.09 -19.38
C LEU A 92 1.20 -4.74 -17.91
N VAL A 93 2.43 -4.88 -17.42
CA VAL A 93 2.81 -4.52 -16.05
C VAL A 93 3.46 -3.16 -16.05
N LEU A 94 2.91 -2.23 -15.26
CA LEU A 94 3.44 -0.88 -15.09
C LEU A 94 4.32 -0.86 -13.85
N ALA A 95 5.62 -0.61 -14.03
CA ALA A 95 6.58 -0.60 -12.95
C ALA A 95 7.34 0.73 -12.89
N ASN A 96 7.41 1.29 -11.70
CA ASN A 96 8.28 2.42 -11.36
C ASN A 96 8.86 2.24 -9.96
N GLY A 97 9.23 1.00 -9.64
CA GLY A 97 9.84 0.60 -8.39
C GLY A 97 9.72 -0.91 -8.14
N ALA A 98 10.01 -1.31 -6.92
CA ALA A 98 10.16 -2.71 -6.55
C ALA A 98 8.85 -3.52 -6.62
N TYR A 99 7.68 -2.89 -6.40
CA TYR A 99 6.41 -3.64 -6.36
C TYR A 99 5.88 -3.95 -7.75
N GLY A 100 6.01 -3.02 -8.70
CA GLY A 100 5.71 -3.30 -10.11
C GLY A 100 6.60 -4.41 -10.67
N LYS A 101 7.91 -4.36 -10.42
CA LYS A 101 8.86 -5.41 -10.82
C LYS A 101 8.52 -6.77 -10.19
N ARG A 102 8.06 -6.77 -8.92
CA ARG A 102 7.60 -8.01 -8.27
C ARG A 102 6.35 -8.58 -8.92
N SER A 103 5.41 -7.74 -9.37
CA SER A 103 4.23 -8.23 -10.10
C SER A 103 4.63 -8.91 -11.41
N ALA A 104 5.60 -8.36 -12.15
CA ALA A 104 6.17 -9.01 -13.34
C ALA A 104 6.84 -10.35 -12.99
N GLN A 105 7.67 -10.38 -11.95
CA GLN A 105 8.28 -11.62 -11.45
C GLN A 105 7.22 -12.66 -11.04
N THR A 106 6.13 -12.23 -10.40
CA THR A 106 5.04 -13.15 -10.05
C THR A 106 4.40 -13.75 -11.30
N LEU A 107 4.19 -12.98 -12.36
CA LEU A 107 3.65 -13.49 -13.64
C LEU A 107 4.61 -14.48 -14.30
N GLU A 108 5.92 -14.23 -14.22
CA GLU A 108 6.94 -15.16 -14.70
C GLU A 108 6.85 -16.52 -13.97
N TYR A 109 6.76 -16.51 -12.63
CA TYR A 109 6.59 -17.73 -11.81
C TYR A 109 5.26 -18.45 -12.12
N LEU A 110 4.21 -17.70 -12.44
CA LEU A 110 2.91 -18.24 -12.83
C LEU A 110 2.86 -18.73 -14.28
N GLY A 111 3.92 -18.53 -15.07
CA GLY A 111 3.96 -18.86 -16.49
C GLY A 111 2.92 -18.06 -17.32
N ARG A 112 2.75 -16.77 -16.98
CA ARG A 112 1.87 -15.85 -17.72
C ARG A 112 2.70 -14.93 -18.60
N ASP A 113 2.26 -14.73 -19.83
CA ASP A 113 2.90 -13.76 -20.72
C ASP A 113 2.67 -12.34 -20.23
N PHE A 114 3.71 -11.50 -20.33
CA PHE A 114 3.60 -10.10 -20.01
C PHE A 114 4.55 -9.20 -20.81
N VAL A 115 4.20 -7.93 -20.90
CA VAL A 115 5.06 -6.81 -21.27
C VAL A 115 5.32 -5.98 -20.04
N LEU A 116 6.56 -5.58 -19.82
CA LEU A 116 6.95 -4.71 -18.72
C LEU A 116 7.23 -3.30 -19.22
N LEU A 117 6.43 -2.31 -18.81
CA LEU A 117 6.78 -0.90 -18.91
C LEU A 117 7.55 -0.50 -17.65
N ASP A 118 8.88 -0.56 -17.70
CA ASP A 118 9.74 -0.16 -16.59
C ASP A 118 10.12 1.32 -16.70
N LYS A 119 9.63 2.13 -15.78
CA LYS A 119 9.90 3.57 -15.67
C LYS A 119 11.04 3.91 -14.69
N GLY A 120 11.85 2.91 -14.30
CA GLY A 120 12.89 3.05 -13.30
C GLY A 120 12.36 3.05 -11.87
N ASP A 121 12.90 3.90 -11.00
CA ASP A 121 12.60 3.85 -9.57
C ASP A 121 11.44 4.75 -9.13
N TYR A 122 11.02 5.74 -9.95
CA TYR A 122 10.07 6.75 -9.50
C TYR A 122 9.35 7.54 -10.60
N LEU A 123 9.65 7.33 -11.89
CA LEU A 123 8.93 8.01 -12.96
C LEU A 123 7.53 7.41 -13.13
N PRO A 124 6.44 8.21 -13.16
CA PRO A 124 5.11 7.65 -13.28
C PRO A 124 4.87 7.09 -14.69
N PRO A 125 4.23 5.92 -14.83
CA PRO A 125 3.68 5.50 -16.10
C PRO A 125 2.52 6.42 -16.49
N ARG A 126 2.46 6.82 -17.77
CA ARG A 126 1.44 7.76 -18.27
C ARG A 126 0.39 7.03 -19.10
N GLY A 127 -0.85 7.52 -19.06
CA GLY A 127 -1.94 6.93 -19.83
C GLY A 127 -1.68 6.88 -21.34
N GLU A 128 -0.96 7.87 -21.88
CA GLU A 128 -0.55 7.90 -23.29
C GLU A 128 0.39 6.74 -23.65
N GLU A 129 1.36 6.44 -22.78
CA GLU A 129 2.27 5.30 -22.96
C GLU A 129 1.50 3.97 -22.91
N VAL A 130 0.56 3.87 -21.96
CA VAL A 130 -0.32 2.69 -21.83
C VAL A 130 -1.16 2.54 -23.08
N ALA A 131 -1.81 3.59 -23.56
CA ALA A 131 -2.64 3.55 -24.78
C ALA A 131 -1.82 3.13 -26.01
N GLN A 132 -0.59 3.64 -26.17
CA GLN A 132 0.29 3.28 -27.27
C GLN A 132 0.66 1.80 -27.22
N ILE A 133 1.10 1.27 -26.07
CA ILE A 133 1.48 -0.14 -25.93
C ILE A 133 0.29 -1.06 -26.21
N LEU A 134 -0.90 -0.71 -25.71
CA LEU A 134 -2.12 -1.49 -25.93
C LEU A 134 -2.60 -1.48 -27.40
N SER A 135 -2.28 -0.40 -28.13
CA SER A 135 -2.53 -0.30 -29.58
C SER A 135 -1.54 -1.16 -30.39
N ASP A 136 -0.27 -1.17 -29.98
CA ASP A 136 0.80 -1.88 -30.68
C ASP A 136 0.74 -3.40 -30.42
N ASP A 137 0.20 -3.82 -29.27
CA ASP A 137 0.05 -5.23 -28.91
C ASP A 137 -1.41 -5.57 -28.52
N PRO A 138 -2.25 -5.90 -29.50
CA PRO A 138 -3.64 -6.28 -29.26
C PRO A 138 -3.81 -7.60 -28.49
N GLY A 139 -2.76 -8.39 -28.30
CA GLY A 139 -2.75 -9.60 -27.48
C GLY A 139 -2.79 -9.33 -25.99
N ILE A 140 -2.47 -8.12 -25.54
CA ILE A 140 -2.56 -7.74 -24.12
C ILE A 140 -4.03 -7.71 -23.71
N THR A 141 -4.37 -8.44 -22.65
CA THR A 141 -5.74 -8.56 -22.12
C THR A 141 -5.94 -7.78 -20.82
N HIS A 142 -4.87 -7.62 -20.05
CA HIS A 142 -4.91 -6.99 -18.72
C HIS A 142 -3.77 -5.98 -18.55
N VAL A 143 -4.04 -4.93 -17.77
CA VAL A 143 -3.04 -3.99 -17.25
C VAL A 143 -2.94 -4.19 -15.75
N VAL A 144 -1.71 -4.23 -15.22
CA VAL A 144 -1.42 -4.30 -13.80
C VAL A 144 -0.73 -3.01 -13.38
N ALA A 145 -1.36 -2.26 -12.47
CA ALA A 145 -0.88 -0.97 -12.00
C ALA A 145 -0.69 -0.96 -10.47
N ILE A 146 0.37 -0.33 -10.01
CA ILE A 146 0.59 -0.06 -8.59
C ILE A 146 -0.03 1.31 -8.26
N HIS A 147 -0.92 1.40 -7.27
CA HIS A 147 -1.55 2.66 -6.88
C HIS A 147 -0.56 3.60 -6.20
N CYS A 148 0.13 3.12 -5.18
CA CYS A 148 1.21 3.85 -4.50
C CYS A 148 2.46 2.98 -4.41
N GLU A 149 3.52 3.33 -5.16
CA GLU A 149 4.80 2.63 -5.14
C GLU A 149 5.63 3.12 -3.94
N THR A 150 5.68 2.35 -2.88
CA THR A 150 6.31 2.75 -1.62
C THR A 150 7.84 2.62 -1.60
N SER A 151 8.47 2.10 -2.64
CA SER A 151 9.93 2.18 -2.78
C SER A 151 10.41 3.62 -2.99
N SER A 152 9.60 4.46 -3.63
CA SER A 152 9.86 5.90 -3.83
C SER A 152 8.89 6.81 -3.06
N GLY A 153 7.69 6.35 -2.77
CA GLY A 153 6.60 7.12 -2.16
C GLY A 153 5.68 7.79 -3.19
N ILE A 154 5.75 7.40 -4.47
CA ILE A 154 4.96 8.02 -5.54
C ILE A 154 3.51 7.50 -5.55
N LEU A 155 2.58 8.42 -5.68
CA LEU A 155 1.19 8.11 -6.02
C LEU A 155 1.03 8.12 -7.54
N ASN A 156 0.76 6.95 -8.11
CA ASN A 156 0.65 6.79 -9.55
C ASN A 156 -0.70 7.33 -10.09
N PRO A 157 -0.75 7.80 -11.35
CA PRO A 157 -1.93 8.38 -11.97
C PRO A 157 -2.92 7.30 -12.43
N VAL A 158 -3.50 6.55 -11.47
CA VAL A 158 -4.34 5.37 -11.73
C VAL A 158 -5.59 5.72 -12.54
N GLU A 159 -6.16 6.92 -12.35
CA GLU A 159 -7.31 7.39 -13.14
C GLU A 159 -6.98 7.51 -14.63
N GLU A 160 -5.82 8.10 -14.94
CA GLU A 160 -5.31 8.25 -16.32
C GLU A 160 -5.05 6.88 -16.96
N ILE A 161 -4.42 5.97 -16.20
CA ILE A 161 -4.16 4.58 -16.61
C ILE A 161 -5.48 3.82 -16.85
N ALA A 162 -6.45 3.97 -15.97
CA ALA A 162 -7.75 3.33 -16.08
C ALA A 162 -8.50 3.79 -17.35
N ARG A 163 -8.49 5.09 -17.64
CA ARG A 163 -9.10 5.62 -18.87
C ARG A 163 -8.47 5.04 -20.12
N ALA A 164 -7.14 5.00 -20.20
CA ALA A 164 -6.41 4.41 -21.32
C ALA A 164 -6.70 2.91 -21.49
N THR A 165 -6.68 2.17 -20.38
CA THR A 165 -6.97 0.74 -20.34
C THR A 165 -8.39 0.44 -20.83
N TYR A 166 -9.37 1.18 -20.31
CA TYR A 166 -10.76 1.02 -20.69
C TYR A 166 -11.03 1.38 -22.15
N ALA A 167 -10.47 2.49 -22.64
CA ALA A 167 -10.60 2.92 -24.02
C ALA A 167 -10.07 1.86 -25.01
N ALA A 168 -9.03 1.10 -24.62
CA ALA A 168 -8.50 -0.02 -25.39
C ALA A 168 -9.33 -1.33 -25.23
N GLY A 169 -10.40 -1.33 -24.42
CA GLY A 169 -11.21 -2.53 -24.15
C GLY A 169 -10.47 -3.58 -23.31
N ARG A 170 -9.50 -3.16 -22.49
CA ARG A 170 -8.69 -4.04 -21.62
C ARG A 170 -9.15 -3.96 -20.17
N LYS A 171 -8.69 -4.89 -19.35
CA LYS A 171 -9.01 -5.01 -17.93
C LYS A 171 -7.91 -4.45 -17.06
N LEU A 172 -8.26 -3.72 -16.00
CA LEU A 172 -7.31 -3.15 -15.06
C LEU A 172 -7.34 -3.90 -13.72
N LEU A 173 -6.16 -4.34 -13.27
CA LEU A 173 -5.92 -4.87 -11.92
C LEU A 173 -5.03 -3.89 -11.15
N ILE A 174 -5.46 -3.50 -9.95
CA ILE A 174 -4.77 -2.49 -9.16
C ILE A 174 -4.16 -3.11 -7.90
N ASP A 175 -2.85 -3.01 -7.76
CA ASP A 175 -2.21 -3.17 -6.45
C ASP A 175 -2.38 -1.87 -5.65
N SER A 176 -3.39 -1.84 -4.78
CA SER A 176 -3.66 -0.74 -3.85
C SER A 176 -3.21 -1.06 -2.43
N MET A 177 -2.17 -1.88 -2.31
CA MET A 177 -1.68 -2.42 -1.04
C MET A 177 -1.47 -1.35 0.02
N SER A 178 -0.80 -0.27 -0.34
CA SER A 178 -0.43 0.81 0.58
C SER A 178 -1.36 2.02 0.54
N ALA A 179 -2.34 2.05 -0.37
CA ALA A 179 -3.21 3.22 -0.58
C ALA A 179 -4.66 2.98 -0.14
N PHE A 180 -5.15 1.74 -0.27
CA PHE A 180 -6.54 1.39 0.08
C PHE A 180 -6.84 1.71 1.55
N GLY A 181 -7.95 2.38 1.79
CA GLY A 181 -8.39 2.85 3.11
C GLY A 181 -7.93 4.27 3.46
N ALA A 182 -7.06 4.91 2.63
CA ALA A 182 -6.66 6.31 2.80
C ALA A 182 -6.74 7.15 1.51
N ILE A 183 -6.79 6.50 0.34
CA ILE A 183 -6.92 7.15 -0.96
C ILE A 183 -8.13 6.55 -1.66
N GLU A 184 -9.03 7.40 -2.10
CA GLU A 184 -10.28 6.98 -2.75
C GLU A 184 -10.01 6.27 -4.08
N LEU A 185 -10.78 5.21 -4.33
CA LEU A 185 -10.84 4.44 -5.58
C LEU A 185 -12.27 4.04 -5.85
N GLN A 186 -13.14 5.05 -6.07
CA GLN A 186 -14.57 4.81 -6.28
C GLN A 186 -14.81 4.17 -7.66
N PRO A 187 -15.47 3.00 -7.75
CA PRO A 187 -15.73 2.33 -9.03
C PRO A 187 -16.63 3.10 -10.00
N SER A 188 -17.38 4.09 -9.49
CA SER A 188 -18.17 5.00 -10.32
C SER A 188 -17.32 6.00 -11.09
N GLU A 189 -16.10 6.29 -10.62
CA GLU A 189 -15.20 7.28 -11.21
C GLU A 189 -14.02 6.60 -11.95
N ILE A 190 -13.49 5.53 -11.35
CA ILE A 190 -12.33 4.80 -11.86
C ILE A 190 -12.74 3.36 -12.17
N ARG A 191 -12.71 2.98 -13.43
CA ARG A 191 -13.05 1.62 -13.84
C ARG A 191 -11.86 0.67 -13.65
N TYR A 192 -12.08 -0.38 -12.87
CA TYR A 192 -11.16 -1.48 -12.67
C TYR A 192 -11.93 -2.80 -12.43
N GLU A 193 -11.28 -3.92 -12.61
CA GLU A 193 -11.86 -5.24 -12.41
C GLU A 193 -11.57 -5.81 -11.04
N ALA A 194 -10.36 -5.57 -10.53
CA ALA A 194 -10.00 -5.97 -9.18
C ALA A 194 -8.96 -5.04 -8.57
N LEU A 195 -8.97 -4.95 -7.25
CA LEU A 195 -7.90 -4.38 -6.46
C LEU A 195 -7.46 -5.33 -5.33
N VAL A 196 -6.23 -5.16 -4.86
CA VAL A 196 -5.69 -5.94 -3.74
C VAL A 196 -5.12 -5.02 -2.67
N SER A 197 -5.32 -5.41 -1.39
CA SER A 197 -4.71 -4.74 -0.25
C SER A 197 -4.47 -5.72 0.91
N SER A 198 -4.06 -5.22 2.08
CA SER A 198 -3.78 -6.06 3.25
C SER A 198 -4.15 -5.37 4.56
N ALA A 199 -4.31 -6.18 5.61
CA ALA A 199 -4.76 -5.73 6.91
C ALA A 199 -3.81 -4.70 7.58
N ASN A 200 -2.51 -4.81 7.36
CA ASN A 200 -1.45 -4.08 8.06
C ASN A 200 -1.01 -2.78 7.38
N LYS A 201 -1.88 -2.14 6.61
CA LYS A 201 -1.61 -0.89 5.89
C LYS A 201 -2.54 0.22 6.40
N CYS A 202 -3.13 1.01 5.53
CA CYS A 202 -3.90 2.21 5.92
C CYS A 202 -5.09 1.96 6.86
N ILE A 203 -5.56 0.71 6.98
CA ILE A 203 -6.63 0.36 7.93
C ILE A 203 -6.08 0.16 9.36
N GLU A 204 -4.74 0.09 9.51
CA GLU A 204 -4.05 -0.02 10.80
C GLU A 204 -4.33 -1.32 11.58
N GLY A 205 -4.56 -2.42 10.85
CA GLY A 205 -4.56 -3.76 11.43
C GLY A 205 -3.16 -4.34 11.55
N VAL A 206 -3.08 -5.60 11.99
CA VAL A 206 -1.83 -6.35 12.12
C VAL A 206 -1.58 -7.24 10.89
N PRO A 207 -0.33 -7.65 10.59
CA PRO A 207 -0.04 -8.57 9.51
C PRO A 207 -0.68 -9.95 9.72
N GLY A 208 -1.12 -10.63 8.64
CA GLY A 208 -1.61 -12.01 8.70
C GLY A 208 -2.57 -12.38 7.58
N PHE A 209 -3.19 -11.41 6.91
CA PHE A 209 -3.93 -11.65 5.68
C PHE A 209 -3.94 -10.43 4.76
N GLY A 210 -4.10 -10.70 3.46
CA GLY A 210 -4.48 -9.72 2.47
C GLY A 210 -5.93 -9.95 2.03
N PHE A 211 -6.42 -9.11 1.15
CA PHE A 211 -7.75 -9.28 0.56
C PHE A 211 -7.77 -8.77 -0.87
N VAL A 212 -8.58 -9.42 -1.68
CA VAL A 212 -8.87 -9.02 -3.06
C VAL A 212 -10.31 -8.54 -3.11
N ILE A 213 -10.54 -7.36 -3.64
CA ILE A 213 -11.87 -6.84 -3.95
C ILE A 213 -12.01 -6.84 -5.46
N ALA A 214 -12.99 -7.58 -5.99
CA ALA A 214 -13.14 -7.76 -7.43
C ALA A 214 -14.61 -7.73 -7.85
N ARG A 215 -14.84 -7.37 -9.12
CA ARG A 215 -16.19 -7.46 -9.70
C ARG A 215 -16.70 -8.88 -9.60
N LYS A 216 -17.97 -9.05 -9.23
CA LYS A 216 -18.61 -10.36 -9.13
C LYS A 216 -18.51 -11.15 -10.43
N THR A 217 -18.65 -10.47 -11.56
CA THR A 217 -18.49 -11.08 -12.90
C THR A 217 -17.07 -11.62 -13.15
N GLU A 218 -16.04 -10.95 -12.62
CA GLU A 218 -14.66 -11.44 -12.72
C GLU A 218 -14.39 -12.59 -11.76
N LEU A 219 -14.98 -12.55 -10.56
CA LEU A 219 -14.93 -13.68 -9.62
C LEU A 219 -15.53 -14.94 -10.21
N GLU A 220 -16.69 -14.84 -10.86
CA GLU A 220 -17.32 -15.96 -11.57
C GLU A 220 -16.44 -16.48 -12.73
N ALA A 221 -15.91 -15.58 -13.55
CA ALA A 221 -15.06 -15.91 -14.70
C ALA A 221 -13.70 -16.51 -14.31
N ALA A 222 -13.23 -16.31 -13.06
CA ALA A 222 -11.94 -16.80 -12.59
C ALA A 222 -11.89 -18.31 -12.30
N LYS A 223 -13.01 -19.02 -12.38
CA LYS A 223 -13.10 -20.45 -12.09
C LYS A 223 -12.07 -21.26 -12.87
N GLY A 224 -11.21 -22.00 -12.15
CA GLY A 224 -10.23 -22.92 -12.75
C GLY A 224 -9.00 -22.25 -13.36
N ARG A 225 -8.82 -20.92 -13.22
CA ARG A 225 -7.65 -20.21 -13.74
C ARG A 225 -6.43 -20.31 -12.84
N SER A 226 -6.63 -20.32 -11.51
CA SER A 226 -5.52 -20.41 -10.54
C SER A 226 -4.75 -21.73 -10.65
N HIS A 227 -3.43 -21.66 -10.49
CA HIS A 227 -2.57 -22.85 -10.38
C HIS A 227 -2.42 -23.31 -8.91
N SER A 228 -2.82 -22.50 -7.96
CA SER A 228 -2.68 -22.76 -6.53
C SER A 228 -4.00 -23.23 -5.93
N LEU A 229 -3.94 -24.26 -5.11
CA LEU A 229 -5.09 -24.70 -4.33
C LEU A 229 -5.46 -23.68 -3.25
N SER A 230 -4.48 -23.09 -2.57
CA SER A 230 -4.67 -22.20 -1.42
C SER A 230 -4.84 -20.72 -1.81
N LEU A 231 -4.36 -20.31 -2.99
CA LEU A 231 -4.43 -18.94 -3.50
C LEU A 231 -5.46 -18.78 -4.65
N ASP A 232 -6.45 -19.66 -4.72
CA ASP A 232 -7.55 -19.58 -5.69
C ASP A 232 -8.64 -18.66 -5.14
N VAL A 233 -8.68 -17.42 -5.68
CA VAL A 233 -9.63 -16.38 -5.26
C VAL A 233 -11.08 -16.81 -5.53
N HIS A 234 -11.36 -17.45 -6.70
CA HIS A 234 -12.70 -17.94 -7.01
C HIS A 234 -13.16 -19.01 -6.01
N ALA A 235 -12.31 -20.00 -5.73
CA ALA A 235 -12.68 -21.10 -4.84
C ALA A 235 -12.86 -20.62 -3.40
N GLN A 236 -12.06 -19.66 -2.93
CA GLN A 236 -12.24 -19.00 -1.63
C GLN A 236 -13.55 -18.22 -1.59
N TRP A 237 -13.85 -17.42 -2.61
CA TRP A 237 -15.10 -16.69 -2.74
C TRP A 237 -16.32 -17.62 -2.75
N ALA A 238 -16.34 -18.61 -3.61
CA ALA A 238 -17.45 -19.56 -3.73
C ALA A 238 -17.72 -20.32 -2.41
N ASN A 239 -16.66 -20.66 -1.67
CA ASN A 239 -16.82 -21.26 -0.34
C ASN A 239 -17.44 -20.28 0.67
N MET A 240 -17.00 -19.01 0.66
CA MET A 240 -17.55 -17.98 1.55
C MET A 240 -19.02 -17.69 1.25
N GLU A 241 -19.41 -17.60 -0.03
CA GLU A 241 -20.81 -17.41 -0.42
C GLU A 241 -21.71 -18.57 0.05
N LYS A 242 -21.20 -19.81 -0.03
CA LYS A 242 -21.94 -21.00 0.38
C LYS A 242 -22.04 -21.18 1.88
N THR A 243 -20.98 -20.85 2.63
CA THR A 243 -20.83 -21.28 4.04
C THR A 243 -20.61 -20.14 5.02
N GLY A 244 -20.32 -18.93 4.56
CA GLY A 244 -19.85 -17.82 5.40
C GLY A 244 -18.43 -18.00 5.95
N GLN A 245 -17.71 -19.05 5.53
CA GLN A 245 -16.41 -19.42 6.10
C GLN A 245 -15.26 -19.30 5.11
N TRP A 246 -14.09 -19.12 5.65
CA TRP A 246 -12.83 -19.26 4.91
C TRP A 246 -12.67 -20.73 4.47
N ARG A 247 -12.09 -20.92 3.30
CA ARG A 247 -11.89 -22.27 2.74
C ARG A 247 -10.89 -23.10 3.55
N PHE A 248 -9.88 -22.44 4.13
CA PHE A 248 -8.83 -23.01 4.96
C PHE A 248 -8.75 -22.27 6.29
N PRO A 249 -8.08 -22.82 7.35
CA PRO A 249 -7.99 -22.19 8.65
C PRO A 249 -7.55 -20.72 8.57
N PRO A 250 -8.35 -19.77 9.04
CA PRO A 250 -8.04 -18.34 8.97
C PRO A 250 -7.14 -17.89 10.13
N PRO A 251 -6.47 -16.74 10.01
CA PRO A 251 -5.74 -16.12 11.12
C PRO A 251 -6.72 -15.44 12.08
N THR A 252 -7.39 -16.20 12.94
CA THR A 252 -8.55 -15.74 13.73
C THR A 252 -8.27 -14.52 14.58
N HIS A 253 -7.11 -14.46 15.27
CA HIS A 253 -6.69 -13.33 16.09
C HIS A 253 -6.49 -12.05 15.23
N VAL A 254 -5.91 -12.21 14.04
CA VAL A 254 -5.69 -11.10 13.11
C VAL A 254 -6.99 -10.55 12.56
N VAL A 255 -7.96 -11.42 12.27
CA VAL A 255 -9.32 -11.03 11.85
C VAL A 255 -10.02 -10.24 12.93
N ALA A 256 -9.97 -10.70 14.20
CA ALA A 256 -10.55 -9.99 15.33
C ALA A 256 -9.91 -8.60 15.52
N ALA A 257 -8.58 -8.52 15.48
CA ALA A 257 -7.83 -7.26 15.55
C ALA A 257 -8.18 -6.33 14.40
N PHE A 258 -8.32 -6.87 13.19
CA PHE A 258 -8.66 -6.09 12.00
C PHE A 258 -10.07 -5.50 12.05
N LEU A 259 -11.04 -6.20 12.65
CA LEU A 259 -12.37 -5.63 12.88
C LEU A 259 -12.35 -4.42 13.81
N VAL A 260 -11.53 -4.47 14.86
CA VAL A 260 -11.33 -3.29 15.73
C VAL A 260 -10.74 -2.13 14.94
N ALA A 261 -9.74 -2.40 14.08
CA ALA A 261 -9.15 -1.40 13.20
C ALA A 261 -10.16 -0.83 12.19
N LEU A 262 -11.00 -1.66 11.58
CA LEU A 262 -12.07 -1.24 10.65
C LEU A 262 -13.09 -0.33 11.33
N ARG A 263 -13.53 -0.69 12.53
CA ARG A 263 -14.46 0.14 13.31
C ARG A 263 -13.85 1.48 13.72
N ALA A 264 -12.56 1.50 14.08
CA ALA A 264 -11.83 2.73 14.37
C ALA A 264 -11.67 3.61 13.11
N HIS A 265 -11.40 3.00 11.96
CA HIS A 265 -11.32 3.68 10.67
C HIS A 265 -12.65 4.35 10.29
N GLU A 266 -13.76 3.66 10.48
CA GLU A 266 -15.10 4.23 10.23
C GLU A 266 -15.44 5.35 11.23
N ALA A 267 -15.13 5.16 12.51
CA ALA A 267 -15.35 6.17 13.56
C ALA A 267 -14.50 7.44 13.35
N GLU A 268 -13.33 7.32 12.73
CA GLU A 268 -12.49 8.47 12.33
C GLU A 268 -13.12 9.29 11.18
N GLY A 269 -13.99 8.71 10.38
CA GLY A 269 -14.61 9.31 9.20
C GLY A 269 -14.18 8.64 7.89
N SER A 270 -13.77 7.37 7.96
CA SER A 270 -13.46 6.49 6.83
C SER A 270 -12.29 6.99 5.98
N VAL A 271 -12.29 6.67 4.68
CA VAL A 271 -11.17 6.91 3.74
C VAL A 271 -10.75 8.38 3.70
N ALA A 272 -11.71 9.30 3.61
CA ALA A 272 -11.42 10.74 3.49
C ALA A 272 -10.73 11.31 4.74
N ALA A 273 -11.21 10.97 5.94
CA ALA A 273 -10.63 11.47 7.19
C ALA A 273 -9.24 10.83 7.44
N ARG A 274 -9.10 9.52 7.17
CA ARG A 274 -7.84 8.80 7.26
C ARG A 274 -6.80 9.39 6.31
N GLY A 275 -7.15 9.60 5.06
CA GLY A 275 -6.29 10.25 4.07
C GLY A 275 -5.89 11.67 4.46
N ALA A 276 -6.82 12.46 4.99
CA ALA A 276 -6.55 13.81 5.48
C ALA A 276 -5.57 13.82 6.68
N ARG A 277 -5.71 12.87 7.62
CA ARG A 277 -4.73 12.73 8.72
C ARG A 277 -3.34 12.41 8.22
N TYR A 278 -3.22 11.45 7.31
CA TYR A 278 -1.93 11.07 6.72
C TYR A 278 -1.31 12.19 5.88
N ALA A 279 -2.12 12.96 5.16
CA ALA A 279 -1.66 14.14 4.43
C ALA A 279 -1.08 15.20 5.39
N ARG A 280 -1.78 15.51 6.50
CA ARG A 280 -1.24 16.41 7.54
C ARG A 280 0.06 15.90 8.14
N ASN A 281 0.15 14.60 8.43
CA ASN A 281 1.38 13.97 8.92
C ASN A 281 2.54 14.18 7.95
N ARG A 282 2.32 13.89 6.66
CA ARG A 282 3.29 14.10 5.59
C ARG A 282 3.72 15.58 5.54
N ASP A 283 2.77 16.49 5.51
CA ASP A 283 3.04 17.92 5.30
C ASP A 283 3.88 18.51 6.47
N VAL A 284 3.53 18.18 7.71
CA VAL A 284 4.29 18.61 8.90
C VAL A 284 5.69 18.03 8.90
N MET A 285 5.83 16.73 8.59
CA MET A 285 7.13 16.07 8.54
C MET A 285 8.00 16.64 7.42
N VAL A 286 7.47 16.78 6.20
CA VAL A 286 8.23 17.30 5.05
C VAL A 286 8.67 18.74 5.29
N ALA A 287 7.79 19.59 5.82
CA ALA A 287 8.15 20.97 6.14
C ALA A 287 9.30 21.03 7.17
N GLY A 288 9.17 20.32 8.29
CA GLY A 288 10.21 20.32 9.32
C GLY A 288 11.52 19.68 8.87
N MET A 289 11.49 18.61 8.09
CA MET A 289 12.71 18.00 7.55
C MET A 289 13.42 18.94 6.55
N ARG A 290 12.65 19.68 5.74
CA ARG A 290 13.23 20.72 4.84
C ARG A 290 13.85 21.88 5.60
N GLU A 291 13.29 22.30 6.71
CA GLU A 291 13.91 23.28 7.60
C GLU A 291 15.29 22.83 8.15
N LEU A 292 15.47 21.52 8.32
CA LEU A 292 16.76 20.92 8.69
C LEU A 292 17.73 20.79 7.51
N GLY A 293 17.29 21.05 6.26
CA GLY A 293 18.09 20.96 5.05
C GLY A 293 17.86 19.68 4.21
N PHE A 294 17.08 18.70 4.70
CA PHE A 294 16.75 17.53 3.91
C PHE A 294 15.89 17.89 2.69
N GLU A 295 16.05 17.14 1.62
CA GLU A 295 15.22 17.26 0.42
C GLU A 295 14.54 15.94 0.07
N THR A 296 13.29 16.04 -0.44
CA THR A 296 12.52 14.88 -0.88
C THR A 296 12.96 14.42 -2.27
N LEU A 297 12.92 13.11 -2.52
CA LEU A 297 13.11 12.54 -3.87
C LEU A 297 12.08 13.09 -4.86
N LEU A 298 10.81 13.09 -4.47
CA LEU A 298 9.71 13.48 -5.33
C LEU A 298 9.40 14.98 -5.17
N LYS A 299 8.92 15.62 -6.25
CA LYS A 299 8.26 16.93 -6.19
C LYS A 299 6.91 16.80 -5.46
N ASP A 300 6.44 17.88 -4.84
CA ASP A 300 5.29 17.89 -3.93
C ASP A 300 4.03 17.27 -4.54
N ARG A 301 3.76 17.49 -5.81
CA ARG A 301 2.58 16.94 -6.49
C ARG A 301 2.57 15.41 -6.61
N TRP A 302 3.72 14.76 -6.49
CA TRP A 302 3.89 13.31 -6.57
C TRP A 302 4.00 12.62 -5.21
N LEU A 303 4.14 13.42 -4.14
CA LEU A 303 4.25 12.88 -2.78
C LEU A 303 2.94 12.22 -2.35
N SER A 304 2.99 10.93 -2.08
CA SER A 304 1.86 10.26 -1.43
C SER A 304 1.74 10.65 0.04
N PRO A 305 0.57 10.54 0.65
CA PRO A 305 0.42 10.70 2.09
C PRO A 305 0.86 9.45 2.88
N ILE A 306 1.45 8.46 2.22
CA ILE A 306 1.77 7.14 2.79
C ILE A 306 3.20 7.10 3.34
N ILE A 307 4.17 7.48 2.52
CA ILE A 307 5.59 7.43 2.84
C ILE A 307 6.33 8.45 2.00
N VAL A 308 7.35 9.07 2.59
CA VAL A 308 8.21 10.04 1.90
C VAL A 308 9.63 9.49 1.86
N THR A 309 10.25 9.56 0.69
CA THR A 309 11.67 9.29 0.50
C THR A 309 12.44 10.61 0.55
N PHE A 310 13.40 10.69 1.45
CA PHE A 310 14.37 11.76 1.55
C PHE A 310 15.71 11.30 0.99
N PHE A 311 16.43 12.20 0.36
CA PHE A 311 17.83 11.96 0.02
C PHE A 311 18.70 11.95 1.28
N CYS A 312 19.76 11.15 1.27
CA CYS A 312 20.80 11.25 2.29
C CYS A 312 21.59 12.57 2.11
N PRO A 313 21.97 13.23 3.22
CA PRO A 313 22.87 14.37 3.19
C PRO A 313 24.21 14.06 2.51
N ALA A 314 24.80 15.10 1.90
CA ALA A 314 26.15 15.03 1.31
C ALA A 314 27.28 15.18 2.35
N ASP A 315 26.97 15.55 3.59
CA ASP A 315 27.93 15.73 4.69
C ASP A 315 28.61 14.39 5.03
N ASP A 316 29.93 14.35 5.05
CA ASP A 316 30.74 13.15 5.32
C ASP A 316 30.46 12.51 6.69
N ASN A 317 29.90 13.26 7.65
CA ASN A 317 29.49 12.75 8.96
C ASN A 317 28.15 12.02 8.92
N PHE A 318 27.41 12.11 7.81
CA PHE A 318 26.14 11.42 7.69
C PHE A 318 26.35 9.97 7.28
N VAL A 319 26.03 9.04 8.17
CA VAL A 319 25.99 7.60 7.91
C VAL A 319 24.60 7.10 8.25
N PHE A 320 23.87 6.55 7.27
CA PHE A 320 22.47 6.15 7.46
C PHE A 320 22.28 5.18 8.62
N ASP A 321 23.13 4.17 8.77
CA ASP A 321 22.99 3.18 9.87
C ASP A 321 23.11 3.83 11.25
N ARG A 322 23.97 4.85 11.38
CA ARG A 322 24.09 5.64 12.63
C ARG A 322 22.86 6.52 12.84
N PHE A 323 22.39 7.19 11.79
CA PHE A 323 21.15 7.98 11.85
C PHE A 323 19.96 7.10 12.25
N TYR A 324 19.81 5.93 11.63
CA TYR A 324 18.77 4.95 11.97
C TYR A 324 18.84 4.53 13.45
N ALA A 325 20.03 4.18 13.95
CA ALA A 325 20.22 3.79 15.35
C ALA A 325 19.85 4.92 16.33
N LEU A 326 20.21 6.16 16.02
CA LEU A 326 19.87 7.33 16.82
C LEU A 326 18.37 7.63 16.81
N MET A 327 17.72 7.56 15.66
CA MET A 327 16.27 7.69 15.53
C MET A 327 15.53 6.61 16.34
N LYS A 328 15.97 5.34 16.21
CA LYS A 328 15.42 4.22 16.97
C LYS A 328 15.56 4.43 18.50
N ASN A 329 16.72 4.89 18.96
CA ASN A 329 16.96 5.17 20.38
C ASN A 329 16.07 6.32 20.90
N LYS A 330 15.60 7.20 20.01
CA LYS A 330 14.65 8.28 20.32
C LYS A 330 13.19 7.86 20.14
N GLY A 331 12.94 6.55 19.88
CA GLY A 331 11.60 5.98 19.78
C GLY A 331 10.99 5.98 18.36
N PHE A 332 11.80 6.14 17.30
CA PHE A 332 11.31 6.20 15.93
C PHE A 332 12.05 5.23 15.00
N ILE A 333 11.35 4.26 14.47
CA ILE A 333 11.89 3.31 13.48
C ILE A 333 11.55 3.80 12.07
N ILE A 334 12.56 4.32 11.36
CA ILE A 334 12.48 4.74 9.96
C ILE A 334 12.86 3.57 9.03
N TYR A 335 12.88 3.78 7.71
CA TYR A 335 13.11 2.70 6.75
C TYR A 335 14.26 3.02 5.79
N PRO A 336 15.12 2.05 5.42
CA PRO A 336 16.17 2.28 4.43
C PRO A 336 15.57 2.61 3.06
N GLY A 337 16.28 3.35 2.24
CA GLY A 337 15.94 3.59 0.84
C GLY A 337 15.96 2.30 0.03
N LYS A 338 15.33 2.34 -1.14
CA LYS A 338 15.33 1.25 -2.13
C LYS A 338 15.67 1.73 -3.54
N LEU A 339 16.16 2.96 -3.65
CA LEU A 339 16.57 3.53 -4.92
C LEU A 339 17.91 2.94 -5.36
N THR A 340 18.10 2.82 -6.67
CA THR A 340 19.31 2.28 -7.27
C THR A 340 20.24 3.38 -7.77
N VAL A 341 19.75 4.62 -7.88
CA VAL A 341 20.47 5.73 -8.51
C VAL A 341 21.04 6.74 -7.52
N VAL A 342 20.44 6.88 -6.33
CA VAL A 342 20.88 7.79 -5.27
C VAL A 342 20.57 7.22 -3.89
N ASP A 343 21.39 7.55 -2.92
CA ASP A 343 21.16 7.15 -1.54
C ASP A 343 20.02 7.94 -0.92
N GLY A 344 19.16 7.25 -0.21
CA GLY A 344 18.01 7.82 0.44
C GLY A 344 17.49 6.98 1.59
N PHE A 345 16.56 7.53 2.35
CA PHE A 345 15.82 6.82 3.38
C PHE A 345 14.34 7.21 3.34
N ARG A 346 13.50 6.42 3.99
CA ARG A 346 12.06 6.60 3.93
C ARG A 346 11.48 6.81 5.32
N VAL A 347 10.49 7.70 5.41
CA VAL A 347 9.72 7.96 6.62
C VAL A 347 8.24 7.78 6.30
N GLY A 348 7.60 6.81 6.95
CA GLY A 348 6.16 6.53 6.80
C GLY A 348 5.33 7.56 7.56
N CYS A 349 4.17 7.89 6.98
CA CYS A 349 3.21 8.86 7.54
C CYS A 349 1.95 8.18 8.06
N ILE A 350 1.86 6.85 7.93
CA ILE A 350 0.69 6.02 8.23
C ILE A 350 0.83 5.29 9.57
N GLY A 351 -0.30 4.94 10.18
CA GLY A 351 -0.38 4.27 11.47
C GLY A 351 -1.02 5.14 12.53
N GLN A 352 -1.09 4.61 13.75
CA GLN A 352 -1.69 5.28 14.91
C GLN A 352 -0.78 6.44 15.37
N MET A 353 -0.74 7.50 14.59
CA MET A 353 0.05 8.71 14.82
C MET A 353 -0.56 9.93 14.11
N ASP A 354 -0.28 11.10 14.65
CA ASP A 354 -0.75 12.41 14.18
C ASP A 354 0.41 13.38 13.93
N GLU A 355 0.07 14.61 13.57
CA GLU A 355 1.05 15.67 13.31
C GLU A 355 1.90 16.02 14.55
N HIS A 356 1.41 15.75 15.77
CA HIS A 356 2.21 15.97 16.97
C HIS A 356 3.38 14.98 17.06
N VAL A 357 3.11 13.71 16.71
CA VAL A 357 4.17 12.70 16.59
C VAL A 357 5.15 13.08 15.48
N MET A 358 4.68 13.62 14.35
CA MET A 358 5.56 14.05 13.25
C MET A 358 6.50 15.19 13.67
N ARG A 359 6.06 16.14 14.48
CA ARG A 359 6.96 17.17 15.07
C ARG A 359 8.07 16.54 15.89
N LYS A 360 7.73 15.56 16.74
CA LYS A 360 8.74 14.82 17.52
C LYS A 360 9.73 14.03 16.66
N VAL A 361 9.27 13.51 15.51
CA VAL A 361 10.15 12.88 14.51
C VAL A 361 11.18 13.88 14.00
N VAL A 362 10.76 15.10 13.66
CA VAL A 362 11.65 16.17 13.19
C VAL A 362 12.64 16.58 14.29
N GLU A 363 12.16 16.75 15.53
CA GLU A 363 13.04 17.04 16.69
C GLU A 363 14.07 15.93 16.91
N ALA A 364 13.68 14.67 16.79
CA ALA A 364 14.57 13.52 16.88
C ALA A 364 15.60 13.50 15.74
N ALA A 365 15.21 13.87 14.53
CA ALA A 365 16.12 13.98 13.39
C ALA A 365 17.15 15.09 13.62
N ALA A 366 16.72 16.28 14.07
CA ALA A 366 17.61 17.39 14.40
C ALA A 366 18.64 17.02 15.48
N ALA A 367 18.19 16.38 16.57
CA ALA A 367 19.07 15.88 17.62
C ALA A 367 20.05 14.82 17.10
N SER A 368 19.62 13.93 16.22
CA SER A 368 20.45 12.88 15.64
C SER A 368 21.54 13.47 14.73
N LEU A 369 21.21 14.45 13.88
CA LEU A 369 22.19 15.16 13.05
C LEU A 369 23.26 15.82 13.93
N LYS A 370 22.84 16.51 15.00
CA LYS A 370 23.76 17.15 15.97
C LYS A 370 24.69 16.13 16.62
N GLU A 371 24.19 14.99 17.06
CA GLU A 371 25.00 13.92 17.70
C GLU A 371 25.99 13.28 16.70
N MET A 372 25.65 13.29 15.42
CA MET A 372 26.53 12.82 14.34
C MET A 372 27.60 13.84 13.97
N GLY A 373 27.42 15.12 14.30
CA GLY A 373 28.27 16.22 13.85
C GLY A 373 27.96 16.67 12.43
N VAL A 374 26.79 16.32 11.90
CA VAL A 374 26.31 16.78 10.58
C VAL A 374 25.93 18.25 10.68
N THR A 375 26.51 19.08 9.85
CA THR A 375 26.31 20.54 9.82
C THR A 375 25.47 21.00 8.63
N ASP A 376 25.39 20.17 7.59
CA ASP A 376 24.61 20.43 6.37
C ASP A 376 23.85 19.17 5.93
N ALA A 377 22.53 19.21 6.04
CA ALA A 377 21.69 18.07 5.63
C ALA A 377 21.23 18.14 4.16
N ARG A 378 21.79 19.04 3.35
CA ARG A 378 21.46 19.10 1.92
C ARG A 378 22.03 17.89 1.17
N PRO A 379 21.27 17.37 0.19
CA PRO A 379 21.72 16.23 -0.62
C PRO A 379 22.82 16.63 -1.61
N PRO A 380 23.55 15.66 -2.17
CA PRO A 380 24.50 15.94 -3.25
C PRO A 380 23.79 16.46 -4.51
N ALA A 381 24.49 17.27 -5.33
CA ALA A 381 23.91 17.89 -6.52
C ALA A 381 23.30 16.86 -7.50
N ILE A 382 23.93 15.69 -7.67
CA ILE A 382 23.43 14.61 -8.51
C ILE A 382 22.02 14.12 -8.09
N ALA A 383 21.70 14.16 -6.81
CA ALA A 383 20.38 13.78 -6.30
C ALA A 383 19.28 14.76 -6.76
N LEU A 384 19.62 16.06 -6.80
CA LEU A 384 18.70 17.08 -7.29
C LEU A 384 18.54 17.02 -8.83
N GLU A 385 19.59 16.63 -9.55
CA GLU A 385 19.52 16.35 -10.99
C GLU A 385 18.61 15.15 -11.27
N GLU A 386 18.68 14.08 -10.48
CA GLU A 386 17.76 12.95 -10.58
C GLU A 386 16.30 13.40 -10.38
N ARG A 387 16.03 14.17 -9.32
CA ARG A 387 14.68 14.73 -9.10
C ARG A 387 14.19 15.59 -10.26
N ALA A 388 15.07 16.27 -10.95
CA ALA A 388 14.72 17.11 -12.10
C ALA A 388 14.18 16.30 -13.29
N LYS A 389 14.53 15.01 -13.41
CA LYS A 389 13.98 14.09 -14.42
C LYS A 389 12.49 13.81 -14.26
N LEU A 390 11.94 14.00 -13.05
CA LEU A 390 10.50 14.08 -12.84
C LEU A 390 10.00 15.34 -13.52
N ALA A 391 9.68 15.22 -14.80
CA ALA A 391 9.13 16.31 -15.59
C ALA A 391 7.96 16.99 -14.85
N ALA A 392 7.76 18.21 -15.20
CA ALA A 392 6.74 19.06 -14.63
C ALA A 392 5.34 18.49 -14.73
#